data_6703cbc84011bae276f540f7c7908ae4
#
_entry.id   6703cbc84011bae276f540f7c7908ae4
#
_cell.length_a   1.000
_cell.length_b   1.000
_cell.length_c   1.000
_cell.angle_alpha   90.00
_cell.angle_beta   90.00
_cell.angle_gamma   90.00
#
_symmetry.space_group_name_H-M   'P 1'
#
loop_
_entity.id
_entity.type
_entity.pdbx_description
1 polymer ?
#
loop_
_entity_poly.entity_id
_entity_poly.type
_entity_poly.pdbx_seq_one_letter_code
_entity_poly.pdbx_strand_id
1 'polypeptide(L)'
;MISVSMVGPDLNARGGMATVECNILEALDPQVVSVRFFPTYEDGFAFKKLAVFFKAYRACARSLKSADVLHVHMASRGSFVRKRVFINRAFREGVPVVAHLHGSEFAVWYDKECNEAGRVEIRRTLDKCARVVLLSDEWMDFFTHRNICSRDKLTVLNNAVNIPHENTTDYFNKTVLFMGRLDDRKNPEALIHAAVPVISEHPDVRFVFAGDGEVQRYKELACDLDISDNCTFTGWVSDKEKSALFCRASVFCLPSRNEGMPMSVLEAMSHGLACVATPVGGMPQIIQHGTNGFLVTGEGIDALAEIISSLLSQPLRKMEIGKAGRETICNRFCLDRYVSHLTDIYREVVTR
;
A
#
# COMPACT_ATOMS: atom_id res chain seq x y z
N MET A 1 28.75 5.96 -5.28
CA MET A 1 27.74 5.94 -4.19
C MET A 1 26.83 7.15 -4.38
N ILE A 2 25.52 6.94 -4.49
CA ILE A 2 24.53 8.00 -4.69
C ILE A 2 24.01 8.46 -3.32
N SER A 3 24.06 9.77 -3.05
CA SER A 3 23.55 10.35 -1.79
C SER A 3 22.10 10.81 -1.96
N VAL A 4 21.18 10.15 -1.27
CA VAL A 4 19.75 10.43 -1.35
C VAL A 4 19.25 11.08 -0.07
N SER A 5 18.64 12.26 -0.17
CA SER A 5 17.80 12.81 0.89
C SER A 5 16.37 12.29 0.70
N MET A 6 15.85 11.50 1.64
CA MET A 6 14.52 10.91 1.55
C MET A 6 13.55 11.57 2.53
N VAL A 7 12.35 11.88 2.07
CA VAL A 7 11.34 12.62 2.83
C VAL A 7 10.03 11.85 2.83
N GLY A 8 9.53 11.48 4.01
CA GLY A 8 8.31 10.70 4.17
C GLY A 8 7.53 10.99 5.46
N PRO A 9 6.50 10.21 5.83
CA PRO A 9 5.98 10.15 7.20
C PRO A 9 7.04 9.60 8.18
N ASP A 10 6.75 9.56 9.47
CA ASP A 10 7.58 8.83 10.43
C ASP A 10 7.52 7.34 10.13
N LEU A 11 8.65 6.64 10.27
CA LEU A 11 8.73 5.20 10.00
C LEU A 11 7.84 4.35 10.94
N ASN A 12 7.50 4.89 12.12
CA ASN A 12 6.56 4.28 13.05
C ASN A 12 5.11 4.72 12.78
N ALA A 13 4.86 5.56 11.76
CA ALA A 13 3.50 5.97 11.43
C ALA A 13 2.70 4.79 10.89
N ARG A 14 1.41 4.75 11.26
CA ARG A 14 0.51 3.70 10.81
C ARG A 14 0.16 3.87 9.33
N GLY A 15 0.39 2.83 8.53
CA GLY A 15 -0.03 2.80 7.12
C GLY A 15 1.03 2.31 6.15
N GLY A 16 0.57 1.94 4.95
CA GLY A 16 1.38 1.30 3.92
C GLY A 16 2.58 2.12 3.42
N MET A 17 2.52 3.46 3.50
CA MET A 17 3.64 4.31 3.06
C MET A 17 4.86 4.13 3.99
N ALA A 18 4.66 4.12 5.31
CA ALA A 18 5.73 3.88 6.27
C ALA A 18 6.34 2.47 6.09
N THR A 19 5.50 1.46 5.84
CA THR A 19 5.97 0.10 5.52
C THR A 19 6.85 0.10 4.26
N VAL A 20 6.46 0.79 3.20
CA VAL A 20 7.29 0.90 1.97
C VAL A 20 8.62 1.59 2.27
N GLU A 21 8.62 2.67 3.06
CA GLU A 21 9.83 3.40 3.42
C GLU A 21 10.78 2.54 4.25
N CYS A 22 10.28 1.81 5.25
CA CYS A 22 11.08 0.85 6.04
C CYS A 22 11.70 -0.21 5.12
N ASN A 23 10.90 -0.83 4.26
CA ASN A 23 11.36 -1.83 3.31
C ASN A 23 12.48 -1.30 2.41
N ILE A 24 12.35 -0.07 1.90
CA ILE A 24 13.39 0.57 1.08
C ILE A 24 14.68 0.78 1.88
N LEU A 25 14.57 1.32 3.09
CA LEU A 25 15.74 1.64 3.92
C LEU A 25 16.50 0.38 4.37
N GLU A 26 15.79 -0.72 4.60
CA GLU A 26 16.37 -2.00 4.98
C GLU A 26 17.03 -2.74 3.81
N ALA A 27 16.46 -2.61 2.60
CA ALA A 27 16.88 -3.40 1.45
C ALA A 27 17.91 -2.69 0.54
N LEU A 28 18.06 -1.37 0.63
CA LEU A 28 19.06 -0.65 -0.16
C LEU A 28 20.48 -0.96 0.32
N ASP A 29 21.37 -1.31 -0.63
CA ASP A 29 22.80 -1.47 -0.33
C ASP A 29 23.44 -0.11 0.00
N PRO A 30 23.90 0.10 1.25
CA PRO A 30 24.47 1.36 1.69
C PRO A 30 25.81 1.70 1.00
N GLN A 31 26.45 0.75 0.32
CA GLN A 31 27.64 1.00 -0.49
C GLN A 31 27.29 1.60 -1.86
N VAL A 32 26.05 1.38 -2.35
CA VAL A 32 25.57 1.88 -3.62
C VAL A 32 24.76 3.17 -3.43
N VAL A 33 23.82 3.17 -2.48
CA VAL A 33 22.93 4.29 -2.19
C VAL A 33 22.95 4.62 -0.70
N SER A 34 23.43 5.82 -0.37
CA SER A 34 23.41 6.33 1.01
C SER A 34 22.16 7.19 1.22
N VAL A 35 21.28 6.78 2.13
CA VAL A 35 20.01 7.49 2.39
C VAL A 35 20.06 8.23 3.72
N ARG A 36 19.64 9.50 3.70
CA ARG A 36 19.29 10.28 4.88
C ARG A 36 17.80 10.52 4.92
N PHE A 37 17.10 9.90 5.87
CA PHE A 37 15.65 9.99 6.00
C PHE A 37 15.22 11.14 6.90
N PHE A 38 14.17 11.88 6.47
CA PHE A 38 13.60 13.03 7.17
C PHE A 38 12.10 12.86 7.36
N PRO A 39 11.62 12.51 8.57
CA PRO A 39 10.20 12.38 8.86
C PRO A 39 9.53 13.76 8.87
N THR A 40 8.49 13.94 8.06
CA THR A 40 7.76 15.21 7.93
C THR A 40 6.45 15.24 8.68
N TYR A 41 6.06 14.12 9.24
CA TYR A 41 4.81 13.92 9.95
C TYR A 41 4.99 12.79 10.95
N GLU A 42 4.50 13.00 12.15
CA GLU A 42 4.37 12.02 13.22
C GLU A 42 2.96 12.11 13.79
N ASP A 43 2.39 10.99 14.23
CA ASP A 43 1.09 10.99 14.89
C ASP A 43 1.16 11.74 16.22
N GLY A 44 0.12 12.53 16.55
CA GLY A 44 0.08 13.30 17.77
C GLY A 44 -0.60 14.68 17.62
N PHE A 45 -0.43 15.55 18.62
CA PHE A 45 -1.02 16.89 18.65
C PHE A 45 -0.43 17.84 17.59
N ALA A 46 -1.22 18.84 17.17
CA ALA A 46 -0.87 19.78 16.09
C ALA A 46 0.50 20.46 16.28
N PHE A 47 0.82 20.90 17.51
CA PHE A 47 2.12 21.54 17.80
C PHE A 47 3.30 20.59 17.61
N LYS A 48 3.18 19.30 17.99
CA LYS A 48 4.21 18.29 17.76
C LYS A 48 4.45 18.07 16.28
N LYS A 49 3.37 17.97 15.49
CA LYS A 49 3.43 17.85 14.02
C LYS A 49 4.18 19.00 13.37
N LEU A 50 3.92 20.22 13.84
CA LEU A 50 4.58 21.43 13.32
C LEU A 50 6.08 21.47 13.69
N ALA A 51 6.43 21.10 14.92
CA ALA A 51 7.82 21.03 15.37
C ALA A 51 8.63 19.98 14.56
N VAL A 52 8.05 18.78 14.36
CA VAL A 52 8.66 17.72 13.54
C VAL A 52 8.87 18.22 12.11
N PHE A 53 7.86 18.86 11.49
CA PHE A 53 7.96 19.42 10.16
C PHE A 53 9.12 20.44 10.03
N PHE A 54 9.20 21.43 10.94
CA PHE A 54 10.27 22.44 10.87
C PHE A 54 11.66 21.85 11.13
N LYS A 55 11.78 20.89 12.06
CA LYS A 55 13.03 20.16 12.31
C LYS A 55 13.47 19.42 11.05
N ALA A 56 12.56 18.63 10.46
CA ALA A 56 12.80 17.88 9.23
C ALA A 56 13.19 18.81 8.07
N TYR A 57 12.46 19.93 7.89
CA TYR A 57 12.75 20.90 6.83
C TYR A 57 14.16 21.49 6.95
N ARG A 58 14.56 21.94 8.15
CA ARG A 58 15.90 22.51 8.36
C ARG A 58 17.00 21.46 8.15
N ALA A 59 16.77 20.21 8.61
CA ALA A 59 17.74 19.13 8.47
C ALA A 59 17.88 18.71 6.99
N CYS A 60 16.75 18.53 6.30
CA CYS A 60 16.71 18.22 4.87
C CYS A 60 17.37 19.34 4.04
N ALA A 61 17.06 20.62 4.30
CA ALA A 61 17.65 21.73 3.59
C ALA A 61 19.19 21.80 3.71
N ARG A 62 19.76 21.35 4.85
CA ARG A 62 21.23 21.22 4.99
C ARG A 62 21.74 20.00 4.20
N SER A 63 21.03 18.89 4.23
CA SER A 63 21.39 17.66 3.51
C SER A 63 21.40 17.86 2.00
N LEU A 64 20.48 18.65 1.46
CA LEU A 64 20.38 18.95 0.01
C LEU A 64 21.66 19.57 -0.56
N LYS A 65 22.50 20.22 0.25
CA LYS A 65 23.77 20.80 -0.22
C LYS A 65 24.79 19.74 -0.68
N SER A 66 24.61 18.49 -0.27
CA SER A 66 25.50 17.37 -0.61
C SER A 66 24.74 16.13 -1.11
N ALA A 67 23.44 16.27 -1.34
CA ALA A 67 22.63 15.19 -1.88
C ALA A 67 22.61 15.24 -3.40
N ASP A 68 22.70 14.07 -4.03
CA ASP A 68 22.55 13.92 -5.47
C ASP A 68 21.08 13.90 -5.90
N VAL A 69 20.18 13.44 -5.00
CA VAL A 69 18.73 13.30 -5.27
C VAL A 69 17.92 13.64 -4.02
N LEU A 70 16.79 14.31 -4.19
CA LEU A 70 15.69 14.32 -3.21
C LEU A 70 14.62 13.31 -3.62
N HIS A 71 14.40 12.27 -2.80
CA HIS A 71 13.28 11.34 -2.97
C HIS A 71 12.15 11.70 -2.02
N VAL A 72 10.93 11.91 -2.54
CA VAL A 72 9.79 12.39 -1.76
C VAL A 72 8.64 11.40 -1.86
N HIS A 73 8.36 10.70 -0.75
CA HIS A 73 7.14 9.89 -0.61
C HIS A 73 5.96 10.79 -0.28
N MET A 74 4.93 10.76 -1.10
CA MET A 74 3.81 11.67 -0.98
C MET A 74 2.46 11.01 -1.33
N ALA A 75 1.40 11.61 -0.81
CA ALA A 75 0.01 11.30 -1.13
C ALA A 75 -0.72 12.60 -1.51
N SER A 76 -2.04 12.55 -1.57
CA SER A 76 -2.93 13.69 -1.85
C SER A 76 -3.03 14.71 -0.69
N ARG A 77 -3.74 15.80 -0.92
CA ARG A 77 -4.20 16.79 0.08
C ARG A 77 -3.05 17.38 0.92
N GLY A 78 -3.19 17.32 2.24
CA GLY A 78 -2.18 17.85 3.17
C GLY A 78 -0.79 17.20 3.05
N SER A 79 -0.70 15.96 2.57
CA SER A 79 0.59 15.31 2.27
C SER A 79 1.29 16.02 1.12
N PHE A 80 0.60 16.27 0.02
CA PHE A 80 1.13 17.02 -1.12
C PHE A 80 1.62 18.42 -0.70
N VAL A 81 0.79 19.17 0.02
CA VAL A 81 1.11 20.54 0.45
C VAL A 81 2.41 20.58 1.29
N ARG A 82 2.53 19.68 2.25
CA ARG A 82 3.75 19.59 3.08
C ARG A 82 4.98 19.22 2.28
N LYS A 83 4.88 18.19 1.42
CA LYS A 83 6.01 17.67 0.63
C LYS A 83 6.48 18.68 -0.43
N ARG A 84 5.56 19.45 -1.01
CA ARG A 84 5.90 20.52 -1.96
C ARG A 84 6.89 21.53 -1.41
N VAL A 85 6.88 21.79 -0.11
CA VAL A 85 7.86 22.73 0.51
C VAL A 85 9.28 22.19 0.38
N PHE A 86 9.49 20.88 0.56
CA PHE A 86 10.79 20.22 0.36
C PHE A 86 11.19 20.16 -1.11
N ILE A 87 10.25 19.84 -1.98
CA ILE A 87 10.44 19.84 -3.45
C ILE A 87 10.89 21.22 -3.93
N ASN A 88 10.20 22.28 -3.52
CA ASN A 88 10.57 23.65 -3.87
C ASN A 88 11.94 24.06 -3.32
N ARG A 89 12.35 23.52 -2.16
CA ARG A 89 13.69 23.75 -1.64
C ARG A 89 14.74 23.06 -2.49
N ALA A 90 14.54 21.80 -2.89
CA ALA A 90 15.44 21.08 -3.77
C ALA A 90 15.61 21.78 -5.11
N PHE A 91 14.54 22.29 -5.71
CA PHE A 91 14.62 23.07 -6.96
C PHE A 91 15.48 24.33 -6.83
N ARG A 92 15.49 24.99 -5.65
CA ARG A 92 16.36 26.17 -5.41
C ARG A 92 17.82 25.79 -5.22
N GLU A 93 18.10 24.59 -4.73
CA GLU A 93 19.46 24.07 -4.56
C GLU A 93 19.98 23.36 -5.82
N GLY A 94 19.15 23.27 -6.89
CA GLY A 94 19.51 22.54 -8.11
C GLY A 94 19.53 21.02 -7.97
N VAL A 95 18.94 20.46 -6.89
CA VAL A 95 18.91 19.03 -6.64
C VAL A 95 17.71 18.41 -7.35
N PRO A 96 17.91 17.38 -8.19
CA PRO A 96 16.84 16.69 -8.88
C PRO A 96 15.92 15.96 -7.90
N VAL A 97 14.62 15.90 -8.24
CA VAL A 97 13.58 15.37 -7.39
C VAL A 97 12.95 14.12 -8.01
N VAL A 98 12.87 13.05 -7.24
CA VAL A 98 12.03 11.87 -7.50
C VAL A 98 10.80 11.99 -6.62
N ALA A 99 9.62 12.23 -7.21
CA ALA A 99 8.34 12.28 -6.50
C ALA A 99 7.66 10.92 -6.58
N HIS A 100 7.46 10.25 -5.44
CA HIS A 100 6.86 8.92 -5.36
C HIS A 100 5.47 8.99 -4.73
N LEU A 101 4.44 8.70 -5.52
CA LEU A 101 3.06 8.84 -5.10
C LEU A 101 2.49 7.51 -4.57
N HIS A 102 1.91 7.56 -3.35
CA HIS A 102 1.37 6.38 -2.66
C HIS A 102 -0.13 6.46 -2.35
N GLY A 103 -0.72 7.66 -2.39
CA GLY A 103 -2.08 7.86 -1.93
C GLY A 103 -3.14 7.40 -2.94
N SER A 104 -3.90 6.36 -2.64
CA SER A 104 -4.98 5.84 -3.50
C SER A 104 -6.03 6.88 -3.89
N GLU A 105 -6.22 7.92 -3.10
CA GLU A 105 -7.22 8.96 -3.34
C GLU A 105 -6.71 10.15 -4.17
N PHE A 106 -5.54 10.04 -4.81
CA PHE A 106 -4.98 11.15 -5.60
C PHE A 106 -5.92 11.55 -6.75
N ALA A 107 -6.50 10.58 -7.46
CA ALA A 107 -7.42 10.84 -8.55
C ALA A 107 -8.71 11.54 -8.07
N VAL A 108 -9.29 11.08 -6.97
CA VAL A 108 -10.48 11.70 -6.35
C VAL A 108 -10.17 13.14 -5.94
N TRP A 109 -9.05 13.35 -5.25
CA TRP A 109 -8.62 14.68 -4.84
C TRP A 109 -8.39 15.61 -6.03
N TYR A 110 -7.67 15.14 -7.06
CA TYR A 110 -7.35 15.93 -8.24
C TYR A 110 -8.60 16.33 -9.03
N ASP A 111 -9.50 15.38 -9.30
CA ASP A 111 -10.67 15.60 -10.14
C ASP A 111 -11.84 16.28 -9.41
N LYS A 112 -12.07 15.94 -8.13
CA LYS A 112 -13.29 16.35 -7.40
C LYS A 112 -13.07 17.44 -6.35
N GLU A 113 -11.87 17.54 -5.77
CA GLU A 113 -11.63 18.46 -4.64
C GLU A 113 -10.74 19.64 -5.01
N CYS A 114 -9.85 19.49 -6.03
CA CYS A 114 -9.00 20.58 -6.47
C CYS A 114 -9.75 21.54 -7.39
N ASN A 115 -9.65 22.84 -7.10
CA ASN A 115 -9.97 23.86 -8.06
C ASN A 115 -8.88 23.99 -9.13
N GLU A 116 -9.10 24.78 -10.19
CA GLU A 116 -8.15 24.89 -11.30
C GLU A 116 -6.77 25.42 -10.85
N ALA A 117 -6.72 26.38 -9.93
CA ALA A 117 -5.47 26.88 -9.38
C ALA A 117 -4.66 25.77 -8.67
N GLY A 118 -5.35 24.91 -7.91
CA GLY A 118 -4.74 23.73 -7.28
C GLY A 118 -4.20 22.72 -8.30
N ARG A 119 -4.96 22.43 -9.35
CA ARG A 119 -4.52 21.53 -10.45
C ARG A 119 -3.30 22.09 -11.19
N VAL A 120 -3.29 23.39 -11.48
CA VAL A 120 -2.14 24.07 -12.08
C VAL A 120 -0.90 23.92 -11.20
N GLU A 121 -1.03 24.12 -9.90
CA GLU A 121 0.08 23.99 -8.96
C GLU A 121 0.60 22.55 -8.84
N ILE A 122 -0.31 21.55 -8.88
CA ILE A 122 0.06 20.14 -8.89
C ILE A 122 0.86 19.84 -10.17
N ARG A 123 0.33 20.19 -11.34
CA ARG A 123 1.00 20.00 -12.63
C ARG A 123 2.37 20.66 -12.63
N ARG A 124 2.44 21.94 -12.27
CA ARG A 124 3.70 22.69 -12.20
C ARG A 124 4.74 22.07 -11.27
N THR A 125 4.31 21.51 -10.13
CA THR A 125 5.21 20.90 -9.17
C THR A 125 5.74 19.57 -9.69
N LEU A 126 4.86 18.70 -10.18
CA LEU A 126 5.24 17.35 -10.62
C LEU A 126 5.98 17.37 -11.95
N ASP A 127 5.62 18.26 -12.88
CA ASP A 127 6.31 18.38 -14.16
C ASP A 127 7.75 18.93 -14.03
N LYS A 128 8.07 19.61 -12.95
CA LYS A 128 9.45 20.04 -12.63
C LYS A 128 10.30 18.94 -12.01
N CYS A 129 9.69 17.86 -11.49
CA CYS A 129 10.44 16.74 -10.96
C CYS A 129 11.23 16.02 -12.07
N ALA A 130 12.37 15.46 -11.72
CA ALA A 130 13.17 14.65 -12.65
C ALA A 130 12.48 13.32 -12.97
N ARG A 131 11.79 12.74 -11.98
CA ARG A 131 10.93 11.54 -12.13
C ARG A 131 9.70 11.65 -11.24
N VAL A 132 8.60 11.08 -11.71
CA VAL A 132 7.38 10.86 -10.94
C VAL A 132 7.10 9.36 -10.96
N VAL A 133 7.24 8.74 -9.79
CA VAL A 133 7.04 7.31 -9.58
C VAL A 133 5.59 7.06 -9.20
N LEU A 134 4.95 6.16 -9.93
CA LEU A 134 3.56 5.76 -9.78
C LEU A 134 3.48 4.27 -9.41
N LEU A 135 2.41 3.85 -8.74
CA LEU A 135 2.31 2.49 -8.22
C LEU A 135 1.72 1.48 -9.22
N SER A 136 1.05 1.94 -10.29
CA SER A 136 0.36 1.05 -11.24
C SER A 136 0.21 1.68 -12.61
N ASP A 137 -0.11 0.84 -13.62
CA ASP A 137 -0.41 1.29 -14.98
C ASP A 137 -1.69 2.12 -15.03
N GLU A 138 -2.70 1.80 -14.20
CA GLU A 138 -3.91 2.63 -14.07
C GLU A 138 -3.57 4.07 -13.69
N TRP A 139 -2.60 4.26 -12.79
CA TRP A 139 -2.12 5.59 -12.42
C TRP A 139 -1.30 6.25 -13.53
N MET A 140 -0.53 5.47 -14.28
CA MET A 140 0.17 5.95 -15.47
C MET A 140 -0.83 6.51 -16.49
N ASP A 141 -1.92 5.78 -16.74
CA ASP A 141 -2.99 6.18 -17.65
C ASP A 141 -3.72 7.44 -17.13
N PHE A 142 -4.06 7.48 -15.84
CA PHE A 142 -4.68 8.66 -15.23
C PHE A 142 -3.81 9.92 -15.40
N PHE A 143 -2.51 9.82 -15.09
CA PHE A 143 -1.58 10.94 -15.21
C PHE A 143 -1.41 11.41 -16.65
N THR A 144 -1.35 10.46 -17.57
CA THR A 144 -1.21 10.73 -19.01
C THR A 144 -2.47 11.39 -19.57
N HIS A 145 -3.66 10.85 -19.31
CA HIS A 145 -4.92 11.40 -19.79
C HIS A 145 -5.25 12.79 -19.22
N ARG A 146 -4.81 13.08 -18.00
CA ARG A 146 -4.99 14.40 -17.36
C ARG A 146 -3.86 15.39 -17.66
N ASN A 147 -2.83 14.98 -18.42
CA ASN A 147 -1.63 15.78 -18.69
C ASN A 147 -1.04 16.40 -17.41
N ILE A 148 -0.88 15.55 -16.35
CA ILE A 148 -0.40 16.03 -15.04
C ILE A 148 1.09 16.35 -15.11
N CYS A 149 1.89 15.54 -15.80
CA CYS A 149 3.27 15.86 -16.19
C CYS A 149 3.66 15.09 -17.46
N SER A 150 4.82 15.45 -18.02
CA SER A 150 5.35 14.84 -19.25
C SER A 150 5.54 13.34 -19.10
N ARG A 151 5.13 12.57 -20.12
CA ARG A 151 5.13 11.08 -20.10
C ARG A 151 6.51 10.49 -19.87
N ASP A 152 7.57 11.11 -20.39
CA ASP A 152 8.96 10.69 -20.24
C ASP A 152 9.49 10.78 -18.81
N LYS A 153 8.79 11.50 -17.92
CA LYS A 153 9.09 11.61 -16.49
C LYS A 153 8.33 10.60 -15.63
N LEU A 154 7.29 9.96 -16.18
CA LEU A 154 6.51 8.97 -15.47
C LEU A 154 7.20 7.61 -15.48
N THR A 155 7.21 6.95 -14.34
CA THR A 155 7.73 5.58 -14.19
C THR A 155 6.81 4.80 -13.26
N VAL A 156 6.44 3.58 -13.63
CA VAL A 156 5.73 2.67 -12.73
C VAL A 156 6.75 1.88 -11.91
N LEU A 157 6.64 1.96 -10.60
CA LEU A 157 7.36 1.12 -9.66
C LEU A 157 6.36 0.57 -8.66
N ASN A 158 5.97 -0.67 -8.87
CA ASN A 158 4.99 -1.35 -8.01
C ASN A 158 5.56 -1.53 -6.59
N ASN A 159 4.72 -1.45 -5.57
CA ASN A 159 5.13 -1.81 -4.22
C ASN A 159 5.66 -3.25 -4.16
N ALA A 160 6.56 -3.49 -3.21
CA ALA A 160 7.17 -4.81 -3.00
C ALA A 160 7.24 -5.16 -1.52
N VAL A 161 7.39 -6.45 -1.26
CA VAL A 161 7.42 -7.00 0.10
C VAL A 161 8.59 -7.95 0.29
N ASN A 162 8.98 -8.14 1.55
CA ASN A 162 9.85 -9.23 1.96
C ASN A 162 9.13 -10.57 1.72
N ILE A 163 9.87 -11.55 1.22
CA ILE A 163 9.36 -12.89 1.01
C ILE A 163 9.75 -13.75 2.21
N PRO A 164 8.80 -14.31 2.97
CA PRO A 164 9.11 -15.27 4.03
C PRO A 164 9.91 -16.46 3.46
N HIS A 165 10.92 -16.92 4.17
CA HIS A 165 11.77 -18.05 3.71
C HIS A 165 10.94 -19.30 3.42
N GLU A 166 9.95 -19.59 4.27
CA GLU A 166 9.09 -20.76 4.14
C GLU A 166 7.63 -20.34 3.95
N ASN A 167 6.90 -21.15 3.20
CA ASN A 167 5.44 -21.09 3.17
C ASN A 167 4.89 -21.98 4.28
N THR A 168 4.43 -21.38 5.36
CA THR A 168 3.89 -22.06 6.54
C THR A 168 2.36 -22.09 6.57
N THR A 169 1.68 -21.70 5.49
CA THR A 169 0.22 -21.65 5.43
C THR A 169 -0.39 -23.04 5.55
N ASP A 170 -1.23 -23.23 6.56
CA ASP A 170 -2.09 -24.42 6.70
C ASP A 170 -3.36 -24.24 5.85
N TYR A 171 -3.38 -24.89 4.71
CA TYR A 171 -4.52 -24.81 3.78
C TYR A 171 -5.77 -25.55 4.23
N PHE A 172 -5.68 -26.37 5.27
CA PHE A 172 -6.87 -26.99 5.90
C PHE A 172 -7.51 -26.07 6.94
N ASN A 173 -6.80 -25.05 7.39
CA ASN A 173 -7.35 -24.02 8.27
C ASN A 173 -8.49 -23.24 7.58
N LYS A 174 -9.51 -22.88 8.37
CA LYS A 174 -10.67 -22.12 7.91
C LYS A 174 -10.69 -20.69 8.48
N THR A 175 -9.54 -20.03 8.53
CA THR A 175 -9.45 -18.63 8.94
C THR A 175 -9.37 -17.73 7.70
N VAL A 176 -10.32 -16.78 7.61
CA VAL A 176 -10.37 -15.69 6.64
C VAL A 176 -9.85 -14.43 7.30
N LEU A 177 -8.78 -13.85 6.77
CA LEU A 177 -8.14 -12.65 7.30
C LEU A 177 -8.47 -11.44 6.43
N PHE A 178 -8.95 -10.39 7.05
CA PHE A 178 -8.93 -9.02 6.54
C PHE A 178 -7.84 -8.24 7.27
N MET A 179 -7.04 -7.47 6.53
CA MET A 179 -6.03 -6.61 7.15
C MET A 179 -5.99 -5.24 6.48
N GLY A 180 -6.32 -4.21 7.27
CA GLY A 180 -6.35 -2.83 6.84
C GLY A 180 -7.17 -1.97 7.79
N ARG A 181 -7.14 -0.65 7.57
CA ARG A 181 -7.98 0.24 8.36
C ARG A 181 -9.45 -0.11 8.16
N LEU A 182 -10.20 -0.24 9.26
CA LEU A 182 -11.64 -0.49 9.23
C LEU A 182 -12.35 0.82 8.94
N ASP A 183 -12.59 1.09 7.65
CA ASP A 183 -13.28 2.28 7.14
C ASP A 183 -14.06 1.93 5.85
N ASP A 184 -14.92 2.84 5.39
CA ASP A 184 -15.74 2.64 4.19
C ASP A 184 -14.91 2.42 2.92
N ARG A 185 -13.68 2.93 2.85
CA ARG A 185 -12.78 2.75 1.71
C ARG A 185 -12.30 1.31 1.59
N LYS A 186 -11.92 0.70 2.72
CA LYS A 186 -11.47 -0.71 2.79
C LYS A 186 -12.64 -1.70 2.80
N ASN A 187 -13.84 -1.21 3.10
CA ASN A 187 -15.11 -1.93 3.01
C ASN A 187 -15.16 -3.27 3.77
N PRO A 188 -14.76 -3.34 5.06
CA PRO A 188 -14.93 -4.55 5.86
C PRO A 188 -16.39 -4.99 5.97
N GLU A 189 -17.34 -4.07 5.80
CA GLU A 189 -18.78 -4.32 5.80
C GLU A 189 -19.19 -5.39 4.77
N ALA A 190 -18.64 -5.33 3.55
CA ALA A 190 -18.93 -6.33 2.51
C ALA A 190 -18.49 -7.74 2.95
N LEU A 191 -17.32 -7.86 3.61
CA LEU A 191 -16.85 -9.15 4.12
C LEU A 191 -17.69 -9.64 5.32
N ILE A 192 -18.14 -8.74 6.20
CA ILE A 192 -19.01 -9.09 7.32
C ILE A 192 -20.36 -9.63 6.82
N HIS A 193 -20.97 -8.98 5.83
CA HIS A 193 -22.20 -9.48 5.21
C HIS A 193 -21.97 -10.82 4.48
N ALA A 194 -20.87 -10.97 3.76
CA ALA A 194 -20.50 -12.22 3.10
C ALA A 194 -20.22 -13.35 4.11
N ALA A 195 -19.81 -13.03 5.33
CA ALA A 195 -19.57 -14.03 6.37
C ALA A 195 -20.83 -14.76 6.80
N VAL A 196 -22.01 -14.13 6.74
CA VAL A 196 -23.28 -14.75 7.17
C VAL A 196 -23.57 -16.07 6.44
N PRO A 197 -23.69 -16.11 5.10
CA PRO A 197 -23.90 -17.37 4.40
C PRO A 197 -22.69 -18.31 4.51
N VAL A 198 -21.45 -17.80 4.55
CA VAL A 198 -20.26 -18.64 4.72
C VAL A 198 -20.28 -19.37 6.06
N ILE A 199 -20.65 -18.73 7.16
CA ILE A 199 -20.77 -19.35 8.49
C ILE A 199 -21.89 -20.40 8.50
N SER A 200 -22.99 -20.16 7.81
CA SER A 200 -24.07 -21.14 7.68
C SER A 200 -23.60 -22.44 7.03
N GLU A 201 -22.70 -22.37 6.03
CA GLU A 201 -22.12 -23.55 5.35
C GLU A 201 -20.90 -24.13 6.11
N HIS A 202 -20.13 -23.27 6.79
CA HIS A 202 -18.91 -23.61 7.52
C HIS A 202 -18.94 -23.06 8.95
N PRO A 203 -19.67 -23.68 9.88
CA PRO A 203 -19.83 -23.15 11.25
C PRO A 203 -18.52 -22.99 12.05
N ASP A 204 -17.48 -23.71 11.64
CA ASP A 204 -16.13 -23.67 12.24
C ASP A 204 -15.21 -22.59 11.64
N VAL A 205 -15.68 -21.81 10.64
CA VAL A 205 -14.89 -20.72 10.04
C VAL A 205 -14.64 -19.58 11.05
N ARG A 206 -13.48 -18.95 10.95
CA ARG A 206 -13.14 -17.75 11.72
C ARG A 206 -12.82 -16.60 10.78
N PHE A 207 -13.42 -15.45 11.03
CA PHE A 207 -13.11 -14.18 10.36
C PHE A 207 -12.30 -13.30 11.31
N VAL A 208 -11.13 -12.86 10.86
CA VAL A 208 -10.23 -12.00 11.65
C VAL A 208 -10.08 -10.66 10.93
N PHE A 209 -10.48 -9.61 11.60
CA PHE A 209 -10.38 -8.22 11.12
C PHE A 209 -9.24 -7.52 11.88
N ALA A 210 -8.11 -7.36 11.21
CA ALA A 210 -6.91 -6.74 11.78
C ALA A 210 -6.73 -5.31 11.26
N GLY A 211 -6.80 -4.33 12.15
CA GLY A 211 -6.62 -2.91 11.85
C GLY A 211 -7.34 -1.98 12.81
N ASP A 212 -6.93 -0.72 12.78
CA ASP A 212 -7.63 0.37 13.50
C ASP A 212 -8.78 0.94 12.66
N GLY A 213 -9.37 2.03 13.13
CA GLY A 213 -10.49 2.71 12.47
C GLY A 213 -11.78 2.58 13.25
N GLU A 214 -12.89 2.33 12.56
CA GLU A 214 -14.24 2.28 13.15
C GLU A 214 -14.57 0.90 13.75
N VAL A 215 -13.62 0.32 14.49
CA VAL A 215 -13.70 -1.05 15.03
C VAL A 215 -15.01 -1.34 15.74
N GLN A 216 -15.51 -0.39 16.54
CA GLN A 216 -16.72 -0.58 17.32
C GLN A 216 -17.97 -0.71 16.42
N ARG A 217 -18.08 0.13 15.37
CA ARG A 217 -19.15 0.05 14.37
C ARG A 217 -19.25 -1.34 13.75
N TYR A 218 -18.11 -1.93 13.37
CA TYR A 218 -18.09 -3.24 12.72
C TYR A 218 -18.27 -4.42 13.68
N LYS A 219 -17.93 -4.24 14.96
CA LYS A 219 -18.31 -5.20 16.01
C LYS A 219 -19.82 -5.21 16.23
N GLU A 220 -20.45 -4.04 16.26
CA GLU A 220 -21.90 -3.89 16.40
C GLU A 220 -22.60 -4.53 15.19
N LEU A 221 -22.13 -4.29 13.97
CA LEU A 221 -22.68 -4.93 12.77
C LEU A 221 -22.59 -6.46 12.84
N ALA A 222 -21.47 -7.04 13.29
CA ALA A 222 -21.33 -8.48 13.46
C ALA A 222 -22.28 -9.03 14.55
N CYS A 223 -22.56 -8.24 15.60
CA CYS A 223 -23.53 -8.58 16.61
C CYS A 223 -24.96 -8.57 16.07
N ASP A 224 -25.33 -7.53 15.32
CA ASP A 224 -26.66 -7.38 14.71
C ASP A 224 -26.97 -8.50 13.71
N LEU A 225 -25.93 -9.08 13.10
CA LEU A 225 -26.02 -10.20 12.17
C LEU A 225 -25.87 -11.59 12.85
N ASP A 226 -25.75 -11.64 14.18
CA ASP A 226 -25.59 -12.87 14.98
C ASP A 226 -24.39 -13.75 14.60
N ILE A 227 -23.28 -13.09 14.21
CA ILE A 227 -22.02 -13.77 13.81
C ILE A 227 -20.81 -13.40 14.69
N SER A 228 -21.02 -12.78 15.83
CA SER A 228 -19.94 -12.32 16.72
C SER A 228 -18.98 -13.40 17.14
N ASP A 229 -19.46 -14.62 17.38
CA ASP A 229 -18.66 -15.77 17.84
C ASP A 229 -17.65 -16.23 16.78
N ASN A 230 -17.92 -15.95 15.50
CA ASN A 230 -17.04 -16.29 14.38
C ASN A 230 -16.10 -15.11 13.99
N CYS A 231 -16.32 -13.92 14.52
CA CYS A 231 -15.60 -12.69 14.15
C CYS A 231 -14.65 -12.21 15.27
N THR A 232 -13.41 -11.97 14.94
CA THR A 232 -12.42 -11.40 15.86
C THR A 232 -11.91 -10.06 15.29
N PHE A 233 -11.93 -9.02 16.10
CA PHE A 233 -11.42 -7.68 15.76
C PHE A 233 -10.23 -7.35 16.64
N THR A 234 -9.02 -7.35 16.08
CA THR A 234 -7.76 -7.22 16.84
C THR A 234 -7.40 -5.78 17.17
N GLY A 235 -7.95 -4.81 16.43
CA GLY A 235 -7.38 -3.47 16.39
C GLY A 235 -6.04 -3.44 15.65
N TRP A 236 -5.23 -2.40 15.88
CA TRP A 236 -3.92 -2.29 15.27
C TRP A 236 -3.00 -3.43 15.76
N VAL A 237 -2.24 -4.02 14.84
CA VAL A 237 -1.31 -5.13 15.11
C VAL A 237 0.13 -4.69 14.78
N SER A 238 1.08 -5.14 15.59
CA SER A 238 2.52 -5.02 15.34
C SER A 238 2.97 -5.93 14.20
N ASP A 239 4.18 -5.73 13.65
CA ASP A 239 4.70 -6.59 12.57
C ASP A 239 4.80 -8.06 12.99
N LYS A 240 5.14 -8.34 14.25
CA LYS A 240 5.18 -9.71 14.79
C LYS A 240 3.78 -10.35 14.83
N GLU A 241 2.78 -9.61 15.28
CA GLU A 241 1.38 -10.08 15.32
C GLU A 241 0.82 -10.24 13.91
N LYS A 242 1.15 -9.30 13.02
CA LYS A 242 0.79 -9.34 11.60
C LYS A 242 1.31 -10.63 10.95
N SER A 243 2.58 -10.94 11.12
CA SER A 243 3.19 -12.18 10.62
C SER A 243 2.50 -13.43 11.17
N ALA A 244 2.20 -13.45 12.48
CA ALA A 244 1.48 -14.54 13.09
C ALA A 244 0.04 -14.72 12.54
N LEU A 245 -0.65 -13.63 12.21
CA LEU A 245 -1.98 -13.67 11.59
C LEU A 245 -1.91 -14.25 10.18
N PHE A 246 -0.93 -13.85 9.36
CA PHE A 246 -0.74 -14.44 8.04
C PHE A 246 -0.46 -15.96 8.12
N CYS A 247 0.37 -16.41 9.06
CA CYS A 247 0.66 -17.84 9.24
C CYS A 247 -0.57 -18.66 9.70
N ARG A 248 -1.52 -18.03 10.39
CA ARG A 248 -2.74 -18.70 10.91
C ARG A 248 -3.92 -18.64 9.94
N ALA A 249 -3.89 -17.78 8.95
CA ALA A 249 -4.92 -17.66 7.95
C ALA A 249 -4.66 -18.58 6.75
N SER A 250 -5.70 -18.91 5.99
CA SER A 250 -5.58 -19.61 4.72
C SER A 250 -6.23 -18.88 3.56
N VAL A 251 -7.13 -17.97 3.87
CA VAL A 251 -7.77 -17.04 2.91
C VAL A 251 -7.51 -15.62 3.38
N PHE A 252 -7.19 -14.74 2.46
CA PHE A 252 -7.10 -13.31 2.70
C PHE A 252 -8.16 -12.60 1.86
N CYS A 253 -8.93 -11.69 2.47
CA CYS A 253 -9.97 -10.96 1.76
C CYS A 253 -9.84 -9.45 1.96
N LEU A 254 -9.79 -8.70 0.85
CA LEU A 254 -9.75 -7.23 0.88
C LEU A 254 -10.71 -6.65 -0.17
N PRO A 255 -12.01 -6.43 0.18
CA PRO A 255 -13.04 -5.94 -0.73
C PRO A 255 -13.04 -4.40 -0.84
N SER A 256 -11.88 -3.79 -0.95
CA SER A 256 -11.70 -2.34 -0.95
C SER A 256 -12.42 -1.66 -2.13
N ARG A 257 -12.96 -0.47 -1.91
CA ARG A 257 -13.56 0.40 -2.94
C ARG A 257 -12.51 1.22 -3.69
N ASN A 258 -11.35 1.43 -3.08
CA ASN A 258 -10.26 2.21 -3.69
C ASN A 258 -8.91 1.83 -3.07
N GLU A 259 -7.93 1.52 -3.93
CA GLU A 259 -6.55 1.22 -3.57
C GLU A 259 -5.57 1.87 -4.56
N GLY A 260 -4.33 2.07 -4.10
CA GLY A 260 -3.21 2.27 -5.00
C GLY A 260 -2.60 0.92 -5.37
N MET A 261 -1.75 0.40 -4.49
CA MET A 261 -1.23 -0.97 -4.53
C MET A 261 -1.08 -1.45 -3.08
N PRO A 262 -2.04 -2.23 -2.55
CA PRO A 262 -2.12 -2.52 -1.13
C PRO A 262 -1.03 -3.48 -0.66
N MET A 263 -0.24 -3.05 0.31
CA MET A 263 0.80 -3.85 0.94
C MET A 263 0.25 -5.14 1.54
N SER A 264 -0.92 -5.09 2.19
CA SER A 264 -1.51 -6.26 2.85
C SER A 264 -1.87 -7.40 1.90
N VAL A 265 -2.22 -7.12 0.63
CA VAL A 265 -2.44 -8.16 -0.39
C VAL A 265 -1.10 -8.76 -0.82
N LEU A 266 -0.09 -7.93 -1.08
CA LEU A 266 1.25 -8.42 -1.42
C LEU A 266 1.83 -9.28 -0.29
N GLU A 267 1.68 -8.85 0.96
CA GLU A 267 2.11 -9.58 2.15
C GLU A 267 1.34 -10.91 2.28
N ALA A 268 0.01 -10.92 2.15
CA ALA A 268 -0.80 -12.14 2.21
C ALA A 268 -0.42 -13.15 1.13
N MET A 269 -0.25 -12.70 -0.12
CA MET A 269 0.20 -13.55 -1.23
C MET A 269 1.63 -14.04 -1.01
N SER A 270 2.53 -13.23 -0.44
CA SER A 270 3.90 -13.66 -0.12
C SER A 270 3.94 -14.78 0.93
N HIS A 271 2.98 -14.83 1.82
CA HIS A 271 2.75 -15.94 2.76
C HIS A 271 2.02 -17.14 2.13
N GLY A 272 1.54 -17.04 0.89
CA GLY A 272 0.86 -18.12 0.19
C GLY A 272 -0.63 -18.22 0.50
N LEU A 273 -1.28 -17.19 1.04
CA LEU A 273 -2.73 -17.18 1.25
C LEU A 273 -3.48 -17.10 -0.09
N ALA A 274 -4.62 -17.78 -0.18
CA ALA A 274 -5.53 -17.58 -1.29
C ALA A 274 -6.23 -16.21 -1.14
N CYS A 275 -5.90 -15.26 -2.02
CA CYS A 275 -6.36 -13.89 -1.91
C CYS A 275 -7.63 -13.65 -2.73
N VAL A 276 -8.62 -12.97 -2.11
CA VAL A 276 -9.86 -12.50 -2.72
C VAL A 276 -9.91 -10.98 -2.57
N ALA A 277 -10.05 -10.25 -3.65
CA ALA A 277 -10.02 -8.78 -3.63
C ALA A 277 -10.93 -8.18 -4.70
N THR A 278 -11.13 -6.86 -4.66
CA THR A 278 -11.81 -6.11 -5.73
C THR A 278 -10.81 -5.63 -6.79
N PRO A 279 -11.20 -5.51 -8.07
CA PRO A 279 -10.31 -5.08 -9.16
C PRO A 279 -10.11 -3.56 -9.20
N VAL A 280 -9.59 -2.98 -8.10
CA VAL A 280 -9.33 -1.53 -7.95
C VAL A 280 -7.84 -1.24 -7.86
N GLY A 281 -7.41 -0.11 -8.43
CA GLY A 281 -6.01 0.32 -8.43
C GLY A 281 -5.08 -0.71 -9.06
N GLY A 282 -3.98 -1.04 -8.37
CA GLY A 282 -3.00 -2.02 -8.84
C GLY A 282 -3.41 -3.49 -8.70
N MET A 283 -4.61 -3.81 -8.18
CA MET A 283 -5.04 -5.21 -7.97
C MET A 283 -5.02 -6.07 -9.24
N PRO A 284 -5.50 -5.60 -10.41
CA PRO A 284 -5.46 -6.40 -11.63
C PRO A 284 -4.05 -6.70 -12.15
N GLN A 285 -3.04 -5.96 -11.68
CA GLN A 285 -1.64 -6.23 -12.00
C GLN A 285 -1.03 -7.32 -11.09
N ILE A 286 -1.61 -7.53 -9.90
CA ILE A 286 -1.16 -8.52 -8.91
C ILE A 286 -1.92 -9.83 -9.08
N ILE A 287 -3.25 -9.75 -9.20
CA ILE A 287 -4.15 -10.90 -9.20
C ILE A 287 -4.69 -11.18 -10.60
N GLN A 288 -4.43 -12.38 -11.09
CA GLN A 288 -5.08 -12.98 -12.24
C GLN A 288 -6.20 -13.89 -11.74
N HIS A 289 -7.45 -13.48 -11.98
CA HIS A 289 -8.65 -14.16 -11.48
C HIS A 289 -8.64 -15.66 -11.78
N GLY A 290 -8.87 -16.48 -10.75
CA GLY A 290 -8.94 -17.93 -10.82
C GLY A 290 -7.59 -18.65 -10.98
N THR A 291 -6.47 -17.93 -11.13
CA THR A 291 -5.13 -18.48 -11.31
C THR A 291 -4.28 -18.34 -10.05
N ASN A 292 -4.09 -17.11 -9.57
CA ASN A 292 -3.24 -16.80 -8.41
C ASN A 292 -3.98 -16.03 -7.32
N GLY A 293 -5.30 -15.92 -7.43
CA GLY A 293 -6.22 -15.22 -6.55
C GLY A 293 -7.55 -14.98 -7.25
N PHE A 294 -8.45 -14.26 -6.59
CA PHE A 294 -9.76 -13.94 -7.13
C PHE A 294 -10.04 -12.44 -7.09
N LEU A 295 -10.60 -11.92 -8.19
CA LEU A 295 -11.09 -10.54 -8.27
C LEU A 295 -12.62 -10.57 -8.35
N VAL A 296 -13.27 -9.93 -7.37
CA VAL A 296 -14.72 -9.81 -7.30
C VAL A 296 -15.13 -8.43 -7.78
N THR A 297 -15.94 -8.36 -8.83
CA THR A 297 -16.45 -7.10 -9.39
C THR A 297 -17.74 -6.66 -8.71
N GLY A 298 -17.87 -5.35 -8.49
CA GLY A 298 -19.09 -4.74 -7.95
C GLY A 298 -19.28 -4.91 -6.45
N GLU A 299 -20.45 -4.55 -5.94
CA GLU A 299 -20.86 -4.75 -4.54
C GLU A 299 -21.33 -6.19 -4.27
N GLY A 300 -20.74 -7.17 -4.96
CA GLY A 300 -21.16 -8.56 -4.98
C GLY A 300 -20.84 -9.31 -3.69
N ILE A 301 -21.61 -9.06 -2.63
CA ILE A 301 -21.54 -9.80 -1.35
C ILE A 301 -21.71 -11.30 -1.60
N ASP A 302 -22.66 -11.69 -2.46
CA ASP A 302 -22.93 -13.08 -2.81
C ASP A 302 -21.73 -13.73 -3.51
N ALA A 303 -21.17 -13.08 -4.53
CA ALA A 303 -19.97 -13.58 -5.21
C ALA A 303 -18.75 -13.68 -4.29
N LEU A 304 -18.63 -12.78 -3.31
CA LEU A 304 -17.58 -12.83 -2.30
C LEU A 304 -17.78 -14.06 -1.39
N ALA A 305 -19.01 -14.29 -0.94
CA ALA A 305 -19.36 -15.44 -0.12
C ALA A 305 -19.16 -16.78 -0.86
N GLU A 306 -19.60 -16.88 -2.11
CA GLU A 306 -19.43 -18.06 -2.95
C GLU A 306 -17.97 -18.44 -3.15
N ILE A 307 -17.10 -17.46 -3.46
CA ILE A 307 -15.67 -17.70 -3.65
C ILE A 307 -15.02 -18.13 -2.33
N ILE A 308 -15.33 -17.49 -1.21
CA ILE A 308 -14.78 -17.84 0.10
C ILE A 308 -15.23 -19.25 0.49
N SER A 309 -16.53 -19.56 0.39
CA SER A 309 -17.08 -20.90 0.68
C SER A 309 -16.44 -21.99 -0.18
N SER A 310 -16.29 -21.73 -1.49
CA SER A 310 -15.59 -22.64 -2.40
C SER A 310 -14.14 -22.90 -1.99
N LEU A 311 -13.40 -21.87 -1.61
CA LEU A 311 -12.01 -22.02 -1.13
C LEU A 311 -11.94 -22.80 0.19
N LEU A 312 -12.89 -22.59 1.09
CA LEU A 312 -12.94 -23.32 2.37
C LEU A 312 -13.28 -24.82 2.19
N SER A 313 -14.13 -25.13 1.20
CA SER A 313 -14.52 -26.49 0.85
C SER A 313 -13.44 -27.27 0.08
N GLN A 314 -12.48 -26.57 -0.56
CA GLN A 314 -11.51 -27.15 -1.49
C GLN A 314 -10.06 -26.83 -1.08
N PRO A 315 -9.51 -27.48 -0.02
CA PRO A 315 -8.16 -27.16 0.50
C PRO A 315 -7.05 -27.31 -0.54
N LEU A 316 -7.14 -28.27 -1.44
CA LEU A 316 -6.15 -28.47 -2.51
C LEU A 316 -6.19 -27.33 -3.53
N ARG A 317 -7.39 -26.91 -3.93
CA ARG A 317 -7.54 -25.74 -4.83
C ARG A 317 -7.06 -24.45 -4.17
N LYS A 318 -7.37 -24.25 -2.89
CA LYS A 318 -6.87 -23.15 -2.07
C LYS A 318 -5.34 -23.12 -2.03
N MET A 319 -4.72 -24.31 -1.87
CA MET A 319 -3.26 -24.47 -1.90
C MET A 319 -2.67 -24.08 -3.28
N GLU A 320 -3.26 -24.56 -4.37
CA GLU A 320 -2.81 -24.21 -5.74
C GLU A 320 -2.81 -22.70 -5.96
N ILE A 321 -3.93 -22.04 -5.64
CA ILE A 321 -4.10 -20.58 -5.76
C ILE A 321 -3.08 -19.83 -4.89
N GLY A 322 -2.94 -20.23 -3.63
CA GLY A 322 -2.01 -19.59 -2.70
C GLY A 322 -0.54 -19.74 -3.13
N LYS A 323 -0.14 -20.92 -3.60
CA LYS A 323 1.21 -21.17 -4.14
C LYS A 323 1.48 -20.33 -5.40
N ALA A 324 0.54 -20.29 -6.35
CA ALA A 324 0.64 -19.47 -7.56
C ALA A 324 0.71 -17.97 -7.21
N GLY A 325 -0.06 -17.54 -6.19
CA GLY A 325 0.02 -16.19 -5.65
C GLY A 325 1.41 -15.86 -5.11
N ARG A 326 1.96 -16.73 -4.25
CA ARG A 326 3.31 -16.55 -3.72
C ARG A 326 4.39 -16.52 -4.83
N GLU A 327 4.31 -17.40 -5.81
CA GLU A 327 5.22 -17.40 -6.95
C GLU A 327 5.18 -16.09 -7.72
N THR A 328 3.98 -15.53 -7.93
CA THR A 328 3.80 -14.22 -8.55
C THR A 328 4.53 -13.12 -7.77
N ILE A 329 4.41 -13.12 -6.43
CA ILE A 329 5.08 -12.13 -5.58
C ILE A 329 6.60 -12.31 -5.63
N CYS A 330 7.10 -13.54 -5.50
CA CYS A 330 8.53 -13.85 -5.58
C CYS A 330 9.15 -13.36 -6.90
N ASN A 331 8.43 -13.55 -8.01
CA ASN A 331 8.94 -13.23 -9.35
C ASN A 331 8.82 -11.75 -9.72
N ARG A 332 7.83 -11.02 -9.18
CA ARG A 332 7.50 -9.67 -9.67
C ARG A 332 7.53 -8.57 -8.62
N PHE A 333 7.25 -8.89 -7.35
CA PHE A 333 7.02 -7.92 -6.30
C PHE A 333 7.91 -8.14 -5.06
N CYS A 334 9.09 -8.74 -5.23
CA CYS A 334 10.10 -8.90 -4.19
C CYS A 334 10.96 -7.63 -4.03
N LEU A 335 11.47 -7.41 -2.82
CA LEU A 335 12.25 -6.20 -2.50
C LEU A 335 13.53 -6.07 -3.31
N ASP A 336 14.23 -7.16 -3.61
CA ASP A 336 15.50 -7.10 -4.38
C ASP A 336 15.29 -6.47 -5.75
N ARG A 337 14.21 -6.85 -6.45
CA ARG A 337 13.84 -6.25 -7.74
C ARG A 337 13.44 -4.80 -7.60
N TYR A 338 12.69 -4.49 -6.56
CA TYR A 338 12.24 -3.13 -6.29
C TYR A 338 13.42 -2.19 -6.06
N VAL A 339 14.35 -2.55 -5.18
CA VAL A 339 15.50 -1.67 -4.87
C VAL A 339 16.49 -1.59 -6.02
N SER A 340 16.63 -2.64 -6.83
CA SER A 340 17.40 -2.59 -8.08
C SER A 340 16.82 -1.56 -9.04
N HIS A 341 15.51 -1.62 -9.30
CA HIS A 341 14.82 -0.68 -10.18
C HIS A 341 14.84 0.75 -9.62
N LEU A 342 14.63 0.93 -8.30
CA LEU A 342 14.74 2.23 -7.65
C LEU A 342 16.15 2.82 -7.76
N THR A 343 17.18 1.99 -7.65
CA THR A 343 18.58 2.39 -7.82
C THR A 343 18.85 2.84 -9.26
N ASP A 344 18.28 2.17 -10.25
CA ASP A 344 18.41 2.58 -11.64
C ASP A 344 17.71 3.92 -11.90
N ILE A 345 16.53 4.15 -11.30
CA ILE A 345 15.87 5.46 -11.34
C ILE A 345 16.79 6.56 -10.77
N TYR A 346 17.47 6.30 -9.65
CA TYR A 346 18.39 7.29 -9.09
C TYR A 346 19.60 7.54 -10.02
N ARG A 347 20.18 6.49 -10.61
CA ARG A 347 21.28 6.61 -11.57
C ARG A 347 20.90 7.48 -12.76
N GLU A 348 19.73 7.21 -13.36
CA GLU A 348 19.24 7.99 -14.49
C GLU A 348 19.01 9.47 -14.16
N VAL A 349 18.55 9.75 -12.95
CA VAL A 349 18.24 11.12 -12.50
C VAL A 349 19.53 11.92 -12.22
N VAL A 350 20.57 11.26 -11.72
CA VAL A 350 21.87 11.90 -11.42
C VAL A 350 22.69 12.16 -12.68
N THR A 351 22.51 11.35 -13.74
CA THR A 351 23.29 11.47 -14.99
C THR A 351 22.71 12.45 -16.00
N ARG A 352 21.53 13.01 -15.74
CA ARG A 352 20.86 14.04 -16.56
C ARG A 352 21.21 15.45 -16.08
#